data_3ae7358fd279fcc94bcbe54733424ade
#
_entry.id   3ae7358fd279fcc94bcbe54733424ade
#
_cell.length_a   1.000
_cell.length_b   1.000
_cell.length_c   1.000
_cell.angle_alpha   90.00
_cell.angle_beta   90.00
_cell.angle_gamma   90.00
#
_symmetry.space_group_name_H-M   'P 1'
#
loop_
_entity.id
_entity.type
_entity.pdbx_description
1 polymer ?
#
loop_
_entity_poly.entity_id
_entity_poly.type
_entity_poly.pdbx_seq_one_letter_code
_entity_poly.pdbx_strand_id
1 'polypeptide(L)'
;MAHDPIGLSPRTAISRRSFLQTSALAAGASAIASPFGRGAQAQNGELVWYSGSSARSVEAWASMFQEQTGIRTEFFRSGGVKLAQKFEAEVQADQVRCSVMDSSLPGIMMDWVDRGLIAEYQSPQAKHYPADVQDPGYWAPIKALVLCMSYNSDIIPPEEAPQTWEDVLDPKWKGAMTMPDAFYSGSALHWYGAMRKAYGKSFMEQLSKQDVLLRQGSGATAETLTTGERPLAPMMLLYRVFAGIDKGAPLEVVIPEAGAPISYMVIGLPKDAPNPDAGKQFIDFALSEPAQTFWQSEFHTPSLREDVEPLGRDHGRRPLSEITRINSSPEDMRAFHNEQQMLLDEWNTLFK
;
A
#
# COMPACT_ATOMS: atom_id res chain seq x y z
N MET A 1 62.75 29.38 -13.93
CA MET A 1 61.68 30.33 -13.64
C MET A 1 60.70 29.65 -12.72
N ALA A 2 60.61 30.17 -11.51
CA ALA A 2 59.94 29.61 -10.37
C ALA A 2 58.43 29.82 -10.43
N HIS A 3 57.67 28.85 -9.99
CA HIS A 3 56.26 29.06 -9.56
C HIS A 3 56.16 28.64 -8.11
N ASP A 4 55.78 29.59 -7.27
CA ASP A 4 55.50 29.44 -5.86
C ASP A 4 54.19 28.67 -5.60
N PRO A 5 54.08 27.89 -4.50
CA PRO A 5 52.85 27.25 -4.08
C PRO A 5 52.04 28.13 -3.12
N ILE A 6 50.74 28.10 -3.30
CA ILE A 6 49.71 28.82 -2.51
C ILE A 6 49.54 28.15 -1.15
N GLY A 7 49.67 28.93 -0.08
CA GLY A 7 49.57 28.50 1.31
C GLY A 7 48.20 28.06 1.77
N LEU A 8 48.18 27.00 2.56
CA LEU A 8 47.03 26.53 3.33
C LEU A 8 47.06 27.12 4.76
N SER A 9 46.03 27.86 5.10
CA SER A 9 45.76 28.40 6.43
C SER A 9 45.20 27.36 7.38
N PRO A 10 45.55 27.32 8.68
CA PRO A 10 45.15 26.26 9.60
C PRO A 10 43.73 26.44 10.15
N ARG A 11 43.00 25.33 10.19
CA ARG A 11 41.70 25.20 10.83
C ARG A 11 41.81 25.31 12.36
N THR A 12 41.18 26.31 12.95
CA THR A 12 41.01 26.48 14.38
C THR A 12 40.00 25.47 14.93
N ALA A 13 40.42 24.62 15.83
CA ALA A 13 39.56 23.72 16.59
C ALA A 13 38.81 24.48 17.66
N ILE A 14 37.46 24.45 17.62
CA ILE A 14 36.60 25.01 18.65
C ILE A 14 36.42 23.95 19.76
N SER A 15 36.87 24.34 20.98
CA SER A 15 36.82 23.54 22.20
C SER A 15 35.38 23.39 22.74
N ARG A 16 35.02 22.18 23.21
CA ARG A 16 33.72 21.78 23.77
C ARG A 16 33.37 22.38 25.16
N ARG A 17 34.01 23.45 25.60
CA ARG A 17 33.84 23.97 26.99
C ARG A 17 33.24 25.36 27.14
N SER A 18 32.67 26.00 26.13
CA SER A 18 32.17 27.37 26.20
C SER A 18 30.68 27.53 25.85
N PHE A 19 29.82 26.54 26.14
CA PHE A 19 28.38 26.67 25.91
C PHE A 19 27.54 26.35 27.15
N LEU A 20 27.95 26.88 28.27
CA LEU A 20 27.14 26.92 29.51
C LEU A 20 27.38 28.24 30.19
N GLN A 21 26.60 29.27 29.86
CA GLN A 21 26.14 30.32 30.77
C GLN A 21 25.44 31.46 30.00
N THR A 22 24.32 31.90 30.57
CA THR A 22 23.46 33.04 30.22
C THR A 22 22.47 32.78 29.08
N SER A 23 21.13 32.84 29.24
CA SER A 23 20.33 33.83 29.95
C SER A 23 18.90 33.33 30.11
N ALA A 24 18.31 33.51 31.26
CA ALA A 24 16.88 33.57 31.49
C ALA A 24 16.35 34.92 31.03
N LEU A 25 15.30 34.94 30.20
CA LEU A 25 14.27 35.98 30.18
C LEU A 25 13.07 35.57 29.35
N ALA A 26 11.91 35.78 29.90
CA ALA A 26 10.57 35.43 29.49
C ALA A 26 10.15 35.98 28.13
N ALA A 27 9.38 35.17 27.37
CA ALA A 27 8.36 35.70 26.46
C ALA A 27 7.31 34.63 26.17
N GLY A 28 6.06 35.02 26.26
CA GLY A 28 4.85 34.25 26.22
C GLY A 28 4.72 33.22 25.07
N ALA A 29 4.48 32.00 25.46
CA ALA A 29 4.08 30.94 24.55
C ALA A 29 2.56 31.02 24.37
N SER A 30 2.14 31.45 23.18
CA SER A 30 0.79 31.19 22.69
C SER A 30 0.68 29.68 22.45
N ALA A 31 -0.01 29.00 23.35
CA ALA A 31 -0.32 27.57 23.22
C ALA A 31 -1.28 27.38 22.04
N ILE A 32 -0.78 26.93 20.92
CA ILE A 32 -1.60 26.29 19.91
C ILE A 32 -2.02 24.95 20.53
N ALA A 33 -3.29 24.88 20.93
CA ALA A 33 -3.88 23.68 21.48
C ALA A 33 -3.89 22.59 20.38
N SER A 34 -3.04 21.58 20.53
CA SER A 34 -3.12 20.34 19.77
C SER A 34 -4.47 19.70 20.06
N PRO A 35 -5.20 19.23 19.03
CA PRO A 35 -6.51 18.59 19.23
C PRO A 35 -6.45 17.21 19.92
N PHE A 36 -5.26 16.75 20.27
CA PHE A 36 -5.07 15.53 21.05
C PHE A 36 -4.87 15.91 22.52
N GLY A 37 -5.87 15.61 23.36
CA GLY A 37 -5.87 15.90 24.77
C GLY A 37 -4.58 15.42 25.45
N ARG A 38 -3.91 16.31 26.19
CA ARG A 38 -2.87 15.96 27.15
C ARG A 38 -3.49 15.09 28.24
N GLY A 39 -3.28 13.79 28.15
CA GLY A 39 -3.77 12.86 29.16
C GLY A 39 -3.36 11.42 28.94
N ALA A 40 -2.08 11.14 28.80
CA ALA A 40 -1.46 9.88 29.22
C ALA A 40 0.05 10.13 29.19
N GLN A 41 0.72 10.04 30.34
CA GLN A 41 2.16 9.89 30.37
C GLN A 41 2.49 8.64 29.54
N ALA A 42 3.19 8.84 28.42
CA ALA A 42 3.72 7.76 27.61
C ALA A 42 4.57 6.88 28.53
N GLN A 43 4.07 5.70 28.85
CA GLN A 43 4.96 4.63 29.26
C GLN A 43 5.90 4.47 28.06
N ASN A 44 7.22 4.55 28.30
CA ASN A 44 8.28 4.40 27.30
C ASN A 44 8.24 2.97 26.73
N GLY A 45 7.26 2.68 25.88
CA GLY A 45 7.04 1.41 25.25
C GLY A 45 7.44 1.50 23.78
N GLU A 46 8.13 0.47 23.33
CA GLU A 46 8.47 0.28 21.93
C GLU A 46 7.24 -0.27 21.18
N LEU A 47 6.92 0.28 20.00
CA LEU A 47 5.96 -0.28 19.08
C LEU A 47 6.67 -1.27 18.18
N VAL A 48 6.19 -2.50 18.09
CA VAL A 48 6.62 -3.47 17.06
C VAL A 48 5.53 -3.59 16.01
N TRP A 49 5.82 -3.14 14.79
CA TRP A 49 4.90 -3.15 13.68
C TRP A 49 5.27 -4.21 12.64
N TYR A 50 4.35 -5.13 12.33
CA TYR A 50 4.50 -6.07 11.22
C TYR A 50 3.80 -5.52 9.98
N SER A 51 4.54 -5.38 8.87
CA SER A 51 4.02 -4.71 7.68
C SER A 51 4.33 -5.44 6.36
N GLY A 52 3.31 -5.47 5.50
CA GLY A 52 3.42 -5.88 4.10
C GLY A 52 3.82 -4.76 3.13
N SER A 53 4.01 -3.54 3.62
CA SER A 53 4.30 -2.35 2.81
C SER A 53 5.76 -2.30 2.31
N SER A 54 6.08 -1.36 1.41
CA SER A 54 7.46 -1.14 0.94
C SER A 54 8.36 -0.60 2.06
N ALA A 55 9.68 -0.85 2.00
CA ALA A 55 10.61 -0.37 3.02
C ALA A 55 10.51 1.14 3.23
N ARG A 56 10.58 1.91 2.13
CA ARG A 56 10.48 3.38 2.16
C ARG A 56 9.21 3.87 2.87
N SER A 57 8.07 3.20 2.64
CA SER A 57 6.81 3.62 3.22
C SER A 57 6.69 3.26 4.70
N VAL A 58 7.25 2.12 5.12
CA VAL A 58 7.28 1.72 6.53
C VAL A 58 8.19 2.64 7.33
N GLU A 59 9.39 2.94 6.81
CA GLU A 59 10.35 3.86 7.41
C GLU A 59 9.74 5.26 7.58
N ALA A 60 9.07 5.78 6.56
CA ALA A 60 8.44 7.10 6.61
C ALA A 60 7.34 7.17 7.68
N TRP A 61 6.44 6.19 7.73
CA TRP A 61 5.38 6.17 8.76
C TRP A 61 5.93 5.93 10.16
N ALA A 62 6.94 5.08 10.32
CA ALA A 62 7.60 4.87 11.60
C ALA A 62 8.22 6.17 12.13
N SER A 63 8.91 6.93 11.26
CA SER A 63 9.45 8.25 11.61
C SER A 63 8.37 9.26 11.99
N MET A 64 7.32 9.39 11.18
CA MET A 64 6.20 10.30 11.44
C MET A 64 5.51 9.98 12.78
N PHE A 65 5.25 8.69 13.02
CA PHE A 65 4.63 8.25 14.27
C PHE A 65 5.52 8.56 15.48
N GLN A 66 6.83 8.26 15.38
CA GLN A 66 7.79 8.56 16.45
C GLN A 66 7.93 10.06 16.70
N GLU A 67 7.97 10.89 15.66
CA GLU A 67 8.00 12.36 15.79
C GLU A 67 6.75 12.91 16.49
N GLN A 68 5.59 12.35 16.16
CA GLN A 68 4.31 12.80 16.70
C GLN A 68 4.06 12.33 18.14
N THR A 69 4.50 11.13 18.51
CA THR A 69 4.14 10.48 19.77
C THR A 69 5.31 10.31 20.74
N GLY A 70 6.55 10.34 20.25
CA GLY A 70 7.74 9.98 21.00
C GLY A 70 7.93 8.46 21.16
N ILE A 71 7.02 7.62 20.64
CA ILE A 71 7.09 6.16 20.71
C ILE A 71 8.04 5.65 19.65
N ARG A 72 9.10 4.95 20.05
CA ARG A 72 10.01 4.30 19.11
C ARG A 72 9.31 3.17 18.40
N THR A 73 9.44 3.12 17.08
CA THR A 73 8.85 2.08 16.25
C THR A 73 9.91 1.15 15.69
N GLU A 74 9.87 -0.11 16.08
CA GLU A 74 10.54 -1.20 15.37
C GLU A 74 9.56 -1.85 14.39
N PHE A 75 10.08 -2.34 13.26
CA PHE A 75 9.21 -3.00 12.29
C PHE A 75 9.84 -4.26 11.71
N PHE A 76 9.00 -5.24 11.45
CA PHE A 76 9.33 -6.41 10.64
C PHE A 76 8.54 -6.33 9.33
N ARG A 77 9.26 -6.39 8.20
CA ARG A 77 8.67 -6.28 6.88
C ARG A 77 8.84 -7.56 6.07
N SER A 78 7.75 -8.05 5.50
CA SER A 78 7.76 -9.21 4.59
C SER A 78 6.57 -9.18 3.64
N GLY A 79 6.55 -10.05 2.63
CA GLY A 79 5.35 -10.30 1.85
C GLY A 79 4.24 -10.92 2.70
N GLY A 80 2.97 -10.66 2.34
CA GLY A 80 1.81 -11.00 3.14
C GLY A 80 1.76 -12.46 3.62
N VAL A 81 2.09 -13.42 2.75
CA VAL A 81 2.11 -14.86 3.12
C VAL A 81 3.16 -15.16 4.20
N LYS A 82 4.39 -14.66 4.05
CA LYS A 82 5.44 -14.86 5.06
C LYS A 82 5.14 -14.15 6.37
N LEU A 83 4.48 -13.01 6.29
CA LEU A 83 4.05 -12.25 7.46
C LEU A 83 2.98 -13.02 8.23
N ALA A 84 2.00 -13.59 7.51
CA ALA A 84 0.99 -14.45 8.08
C ALA A 84 1.60 -15.71 8.73
N GLN A 85 2.50 -16.40 8.05
CA GLN A 85 3.19 -17.58 8.59
C GLN A 85 3.97 -17.25 9.88
N LYS A 86 4.63 -16.08 9.91
CA LYS A 86 5.35 -15.63 11.11
C LYS A 86 4.40 -15.38 12.27
N PHE A 87 3.31 -14.65 12.04
CA PHE A 87 2.31 -14.37 13.07
C PHE A 87 1.69 -15.66 13.60
N GLU A 88 1.26 -16.57 12.71
CA GLU A 88 0.71 -17.88 13.08
C GLU A 88 1.68 -18.71 13.93
N ALA A 89 2.96 -18.73 13.58
CA ALA A 89 3.98 -19.43 14.37
C ALA A 89 4.15 -18.83 15.76
N GLU A 90 4.08 -17.49 15.89
CA GLU A 90 4.15 -16.80 17.18
C GLU A 90 2.91 -17.08 18.05
N VAL A 91 1.72 -17.08 17.43
CA VAL A 91 0.47 -17.46 18.10
C VAL A 91 0.54 -18.91 18.61
N GLN A 92 1.00 -19.86 17.78
CA GLN A 92 1.17 -21.26 18.20
C GLN A 92 2.17 -21.45 19.33
N ALA A 93 3.18 -20.56 19.39
CA ALA A 93 4.20 -20.58 20.44
C ALA A 93 3.81 -19.79 21.71
N ASP A 94 2.63 -19.15 21.73
CA ASP A 94 2.20 -18.20 22.77
C ASP A 94 3.24 -17.07 22.99
N GLN A 95 3.80 -16.54 21.88
CA GLN A 95 4.88 -15.56 21.85
C GLN A 95 4.66 -14.49 20.79
N VAL A 96 3.47 -13.89 20.74
CA VAL A 96 3.17 -12.77 19.84
C VAL A 96 4.09 -11.61 20.16
N ARG A 97 4.77 -11.08 19.13
CA ARG A 97 5.76 -10.00 19.27
C ARG A 97 5.31 -8.68 18.68
N CYS A 98 4.37 -8.68 17.75
CA CYS A 98 3.90 -7.44 17.16
C CYS A 98 2.81 -6.78 18.01
N SER A 99 2.91 -5.46 18.14
CA SER A 99 1.90 -4.63 18.80
C SER A 99 0.80 -4.18 17.83
N VAL A 100 1.10 -4.18 16.54
CA VAL A 100 0.18 -3.86 15.45
C VAL A 100 0.64 -4.57 14.18
N MET A 101 -0.29 -4.90 13.31
CA MET A 101 0.07 -5.47 12.01
C MET A 101 -0.83 -4.99 10.89
N ASP A 102 -0.25 -4.82 9.71
CA ASP A 102 -1.01 -4.68 8.48
C ASP A 102 -0.85 -5.90 7.56
N SER A 103 -1.84 -6.12 6.72
CA SER A 103 -1.83 -7.19 5.75
C SER A 103 -2.43 -6.74 4.42
N SER A 104 -1.78 -7.12 3.31
CA SER A 104 -2.33 -7.03 1.96
C SER A 104 -3.27 -8.19 1.61
N LEU A 105 -3.59 -9.02 2.58
CA LEU A 105 -4.47 -10.17 2.48
C LEU A 105 -5.65 -9.98 3.46
N PRO A 106 -6.67 -9.18 3.12
CA PRO A 106 -7.79 -8.88 4.02
C PRO A 106 -8.50 -10.14 4.51
N GLY A 107 -8.67 -11.14 3.67
CA GLY A 107 -9.32 -12.41 4.04
C GLY A 107 -8.60 -13.17 5.15
N ILE A 108 -7.27 -13.09 5.22
CA ILE A 108 -6.50 -13.67 6.33
C ILE A 108 -6.74 -12.91 7.64
N MET A 109 -6.87 -11.57 7.58
CA MET A 109 -7.23 -10.78 8.75
C MET A 109 -8.61 -11.16 9.27
N MET A 110 -9.56 -11.39 8.37
CA MET A 110 -10.92 -11.86 8.73
C MET A 110 -10.91 -13.25 9.37
N ASP A 111 -10.09 -14.19 8.85
CA ASP A 111 -9.90 -15.51 9.47
C ASP A 111 -9.34 -15.36 10.90
N TRP A 112 -8.38 -14.49 11.11
CA TRP A 112 -7.84 -14.24 12.45
C TRP A 112 -8.85 -13.61 13.41
N VAL A 113 -9.74 -12.76 12.92
CA VAL A 113 -10.87 -12.23 13.70
C VAL A 113 -11.80 -13.39 14.12
N ASP A 114 -12.20 -14.23 13.19
CA ASP A 114 -13.08 -15.39 13.45
C ASP A 114 -12.47 -16.37 14.49
N ARG A 115 -11.15 -16.49 14.48
CA ARG A 115 -10.38 -17.32 15.45
C ARG A 115 -10.06 -16.59 16.76
N GLY A 116 -10.47 -15.35 16.91
CA GLY A 116 -10.23 -14.55 18.10
C GLY A 116 -8.77 -14.16 18.32
N LEU A 117 -7.96 -14.04 17.25
CA LEU A 117 -6.55 -13.66 17.29
C LEU A 117 -6.33 -12.14 17.15
N ILE A 118 -7.35 -11.40 16.76
CA ILE A 118 -7.36 -9.95 16.66
C ILE A 118 -8.23 -9.38 17.77
N ALA A 119 -7.71 -8.39 18.49
CA ALA A 119 -8.44 -7.72 19.55
C ALA A 119 -9.46 -6.72 18.98
N GLU A 120 -10.56 -6.56 19.67
CA GLU A 120 -11.52 -5.52 19.36
C GLU A 120 -10.94 -4.14 19.69
N TYR A 121 -10.83 -3.32 18.64
CA TYR A 121 -10.46 -1.91 18.77
C TYR A 121 -11.02 -1.11 17.60
N GLN A 122 -11.98 -0.24 17.88
CA GLN A 122 -12.50 0.70 16.90
C GLN A 122 -11.79 2.06 17.05
N SER A 123 -10.98 2.41 16.04
CA SER A 123 -10.36 3.73 15.98
C SER A 123 -11.42 4.83 15.86
N PRO A 124 -11.26 5.96 16.59
CA PRO A 124 -12.09 7.14 16.38
C PRO A 124 -12.03 7.69 14.94
N GLN A 125 -10.97 7.36 14.20
CA GLN A 125 -10.79 7.75 12.80
C GLN A 125 -11.65 6.93 11.84
N ALA A 126 -12.08 5.74 12.21
CA ALA A 126 -12.85 4.81 11.37
C ALA A 126 -14.15 5.42 10.81
N LYS A 127 -14.75 6.38 11.53
CA LYS A 127 -15.96 7.11 11.09
C LYS A 127 -15.80 7.89 9.78
N HIS A 128 -14.57 8.16 9.34
CA HIS A 128 -14.25 8.87 8.10
C HIS A 128 -14.01 7.93 6.91
N TYR A 129 -14.19 6.63 7.11
CA TYR A 129 -14.02 5.60 6.08
C TYR A 129 -15.36 4.99 5.71
N PRO A 130 -15.56 4.57 4.43
CA PRO A 130 -16.77 3.88 4.03
C PRO A 130 -17.04 2.65 4.89
N ALA A 131 -18.27 2.50 5.36
CA ALA A 131 -18.65 1.42 6.26
C ALA A 131 -18.55 0.03 5.59
N ASP A 132 -18.68 0.00 4.27
CA ASP A 132 -18.69 -1.23 3.46
C ASP A 132 -17.29 -1.78 3.13
N VAL A 133 -16.21 -1.18 3.65
CA VAL A 133 -14.82 -1.62 3.41
C VAL A 133 -14.03 -1.88 4.69
N GLN A 134 -14.68 -1.90 5.83
CA GLN A 134 -14.06 -2.12 7.14
C GLN A 134 -14.89 -3.10 7.98
N ASP A 135 -14.27 -3.69 8.99
CA ASP A 135 -14.98 -4.39 10.07
C ASP A 135 -14.89 -3.51 11.32
N PRO A 136 -15.99 -2.80 11.66
CA PRO A 136 -15.97 -1.90 12.80
C PRO A 136 -15.64 -2.66 14.08
N GLY A 137 -14.50 -2.35 14.66
CA GLY A 137 -14.03 -2.94 15.89
C GLY A 137 -12.86 -3.92 15.75
N TYR A 138 -12.51 -4.40 14.56
CA TYR A 138 -11.43 -5.36 14.42
C TYR A 138 -10.34 -4.95 13.43
N TRP A 139 -10.70 -4.42 12.29
CA TRP A 139 -9.74 -3.97 11.29
C TRP A 139 -10.29 -2.81 10.45
N ALA A 140 -9.38 -2.01 9.91
CA ALA A 140 -9.71 -0.93 9.00
C ALA A 140 -8.73 -0.91 7.81
N PRO A 141 -9.16 -0.46 6.63
CA PRO A 141 -8.28 -0.35 5.47
C PRO A 141 -7.40 0.90 5.61
N ILE A 142 -6.10 0.71 5.44
CA ILE A 142 -5.12 1.81 5.42
C ILE A 142 -4.72 2.23 4.01
N LYS A 143 -5.05 1.41 3.00
CA LYS A 143 -4.77 1.67 1.58
C LYS A 143 -5.75 0.97 0.68
N ALA A 144 -6.08 1.64 -0.43
CA ALA A 144 -6.70 1.01 -1.60
C ALA A 144 -5.64 0.66 -2.66
N LEU A 145 -5.65 -0.57 -3.11
CA LEU A 145 -4.82 -1.05 -4.20
C LEU A 145 -5.71 -1.20 -5.44
N VAL A 146 -5.82 -0.13 -6.21
CA VAL A 146 -6.60 -0.13 -7.45
C VAL A 146 -5.86 -0.89 -8.54
N LEU A 147 -6.52 -1.85 -9.15
CA LEU A 147 -5.96 -2.71 -10.20
C LEU A 147 -6.52 -2.25 -11.55
N CYS A 148 -5.67 -1.59 -12.33
CA CYS A 148 -6.04 -0.92 -13.58
C CYS A 148 -5.33 -1.52 -14.79
N MET A 149 -5.75 -1.17 -15.98
CA MET A 149 -4.94 -1.34 -17.18
C MET A 149 -3.95 -0.17 -17.31
N SER A 150 -2.85 -0.40 -18.02
CA SER A 150 -1.89 0.64 -18.37
C SER A 150 -1.21 0.32 -19.69
N TYR A 151 -0.85 1.35 -20.44
CA TYR A 151 -0.14 1.21 -21.70
C TYR A 151 0.97 2.24 -21.86
N ASN A 152 1.90 1.97 -22.79
CA ASN A 152 2.96 2.88 -23.17
C ASN A 152 2.46 3.78 -24.30
N SER A 153 2.31 5.08 -24.03
CA SER A 153 1.76 6.07 -24.97
C SER A 153 2.69 6.46 -26.12
N ASP A 154 3.98 6.15 -26.03
CA ASP A 154 4.91 6.31 -27.16
C ASP A 154 4.68 5.26 -28.25
N ILE A 155 3.99 4.15 -27.92
CA ILE A 155 3.79 3.00 -28.82
C ILE A 155 2.32 2.81 -29.18
N ILE A 156 1.42 2.98 -28.20
CA ILE A 156 -0.03 2.83 -28.40
C ILE A 156 -0.67 4.22 -28.34
N PRO A 157 -1.19 4.75 -29.47
CA PRO A 157 -1.95 5.99 -29.46
C PRO A 157 -3.19 5.87 -28.56
N PRO A 158 -3.62 6.95 -27.87
CA PRO A 158 -4.77 6.94 -26.96
C PRO A 158 -6.07 6.40 -27.59
N GLU A 159 -6.29 6.70 -28.87
CA GLU A 159 -7.45 6.26 -29.65
C GLU A 159 -7.46 4.76 -29.98
N GLU A 160 -6.31 4.11 -29.90
CA GLU A 160 -6.17 2.66 -30.12
C GLU A 160 -6.12 1.87 -28.81
N ALA A 161 -5.94 2.56 -27.67
CA ALA A 161 -5.83 1.92 -26.38
C ALA A 161 -7.14 1.24 -25.97
N PRO A 162 -7.08 0.11 -25.23
CA PRO A 162 -8.26 -0.56 -24.73
C PRO A 162 -9.03 0.37 -23.78
N GLN A 163 -10.37 0.38 -23.88
CA GLN A 163 -11.26 1.18 -23.04
C GLN A 163 -12.12 0.31 -22.12
N THR A 164 -12.34 -0.94 -22.47
CA THR A 164 -13.06 -1.95 -21.70
C THR A 164 -12.14 -3.10 -21.31
N TRP A 165 -12.54 -3.88 -20.30
CA TRP A 165 -11.76 -5.07 -19.93
C TRP A 165 -11.72 -6.12 -21.05
N GLU A 166 -12.77 -6.19 -21.86
CA GLU A 166 -12.87 -7.12 -22.98
C GLU A 166 -11.96 -6.74 -24.15
N ASP A 167 -11.61 -5.47 -24.32
CA ASP A 167 -10.76 -5.01 -25.43
C ASP A 167 -9.36 -5.64 -25.42
N VAL A 168 -8.87 -6.09 -24.23
CA VAL A 168 -7.59 -6.80 -24.14
C VAL A 168 -7.62 -8.18 -24.80
N LEU A 169 -8.81 -8.68 -25.12
CA LEU A 169 -8.99 -9.95 -25.81
C LEU A 169 -8.89 -9.83 -27.35
N ASP A 170 -8.82 -8.59 -27.88
CA ASP A 170 -8.65 -8.37 -29.32
C ASP A 170 -7.36 -9.05 -29.79
N PRO A 171 -7.39 -9.86 -30.88
CA PRO A 171 -6.21 -10.51 -31.44
C PRO A 171 -5.05 -9.56 -31.77
N LYS A 172 -5.30 -8.27 -31.99
CA LYS A 172 -4.26 -7.26 -32.22
C LYS A 172 -3.25 -7.15 -31.06
N TRP A 173 -3.67 -7.52 -29.85
CA TRP A 173 -2.82 -7.47 -28.66
C TRP A 173 -2.03 -8.74 -28.40
N LYS A 174 -2.18 -9.75 -29.24
CA LYS A 174 -1.44 -11.01 -29.06
C LYS A 174 0.06 -10.78 -29.10
N GLY A 175 0.73 -11.16 -28.02
CA GLY A 175 2.16 -10.95 -27.85
C GLY A 175 2.56 -9.51 -27.51
N ALA A 176 1.63 -8.60 -27.26
CA ALA A 176 1.89 -7.21 -26.88
C ALA A 176 1.69 -6.93 -25.38
N MET A 177 1.26 -7.94 -24.62
CA MET A 177 0.86 -7.73 -23.22
C MET A 177 1.85 -8.29 -22.21
N THR A 178 1.91 -7.63 -21.03
CA THR A 178 2.65 -8.08 -19.85
C THR A 178 1.80 -7.91 -18.59
N MET A 179 1.97 -8.78 -17.61
CA MET A 179 1.36 -8.62 -16.28
C MET A 179 2.15 -9.35 -15.20
N PRO A 180 1.96 -9.02 -13.92
CA PRO A 180 2.59 -9.77 -12.83
C PRO A 180 2.07 -11.21 -12.79
N ASP A 181 2.96 -12.17 -12.57
CA ASP A 181 2.57 -13.57 -12.33
C ASP A 181 1.88 -13.69 -10.97
N ALA A 182 0.67 -14.23 -10.95
CA ALA A 182 -0.13 -14.43 -9.75
C ALA A 182 0.55 -15.36 -8.72
N PHE A 183 1.46 -16.22 -9.16
CA PHE A 183 2.25 -17.04 -8.24
C PHE A 183 3.16 -16.20 -7.31
N TYR A 184 3.64 -15.05 -7.79
CA TYR A 184 4.52 -14.15 -7.02
C TYR A 184 3.81 -12.88 -6.52
N SER A 185 2.61 -12.60 -7.02
CA SER A 185 1.89 -11.35 -6.78
C SER A 185 0.46 -11.61 -6.27
N GLY A 186 0.25 -11.42 -4.97
CA GLY A 186 -1.10 -11.53 -4.39
C GLY A 186 -2.13 -10.58 -5.00
N SER A 187 -1.71 -9.39 -5.45
CA SER A 187 -2.60 -8.46 -6.16
C SER A 187 -2.97 -8.96 -7.56
N ALA A 188 -2.06 -9.66 -8.26
CA ALA A 188 -2.39 -10.28 -9.54
C ALA A 188 -3.37 -11.44 -9.35
N LEU A 189 -3.19 -12.25 -8.30
CA LEU A 189 -4.14 -13.32 -7.97
C LEU A 189 -5.50 -12.75 -7.56
N HIS A 190 -5.53 -11.65 -6.80
CA HIS A 190 -6.78 -10.96 -6.46
C HIS A 190 -7.49 -10.43 -7.72
N TRP A 191 -6.76 -9.78 -8.61
CA TRP A 191 -7.30 -9.33 -9.89
C TRP A 191 -7.87 -10.50 -10.70
N TYR A 192 -7.14 -11.62 -10.79
CA TYR A 192 -7.60 -12.82 -11.46
C TYR A 192 -8.93 -13.32 -10.90
N GLY A 193 -9.04 -13.46 -9.59
CA GLY A 193 -10.26 -13.91 -8.93
C GLY A 193 -11.43 -12.95 -9.15
N ALA A 194 -11.19 -11.63 -9.01
CA ALA A 194 -12.21 -10.61 -9.21
C ALA A 194 -12.72 -10.57 -10.66
N MET A 195 -11.81 -10.63 -11.64
CA MET A 195 -12.16 -10.64 -13.06
C MET A 195 -12.84 -11.95 -13.49
N ARG A 196 -12.37 -13.09 -12.96
CA ARG A 196 -13.01 -14.39 -13.17
C ARG A 196 -14.46 -14.41 -12.65
N LYS A 197 -14.71 -13.78 -11.50
CA LYS A 197 -16.05 -13.65 -10.94
C LYS A 197 -16.92 -12.71 -11.77
N ALA A 198 -16.39 -11.60 -12.27
CA ALA A 198 -17.13 -10.58 -13.03
C ALA A 198 -17.37 -10.98 -14.49
N TYR A 199 -16.36 -11.52 -15.16
CA TYR A 199 -16.37 -11.78 -16.61
C TYR A 199 -16.37 -13.27 -16.98
N GLY A 200 -16.30 -14.14 -15.99
CA GLY A 200 -16.34 -15.59 -16.17
C GLY A 200 -14.98 -16.20 -16.54
N LYS A 201 -14.92 -17.52 -16.42
CA LYS A 201 -13.73 -18.30 -16.73
C LYS A 201 -13.29 -18.17 -18.19
N SER A 202 -14.25 -18.05 -19.12
CA SER A 202 -13.95 -17.91 -20.55
C SER A 202 -13.14 -16.66 -20.89
N PHE A 203 -13.29 -15.57 -20.13
CA PHE A 203 -12.46 -14.38 -20.26
C PHE A 203 -10.98 -14.71 -19.95
N MET A 204 -10.73 -15.44 -18.86
CA MET A 204 -9.38 -15.84 -18.47
C MET A 204 -8.76 -16.83 -19.48
N GLU A 205 -9.55 -17.76 -20.01
CA GLU A 205 -9.12 -18.69 -21.06
C GLU A 205 -8.77 -17.99 -22.38
N GLN A 206 -9.47 -16.91 -22.72
CA GLN A 206 -9.14 -16.10 -23.88
C GLN A 206 -7.90 -15.26 -23.66
N LEU A 207 -7.79 -14.61 -22.48
CA LEU A 207 -6.63 -13.83 -22.13
C LEU A 207 -5.34 -14.68 -22.10
N SER A 208 -5.41 -15.91 -21.62
CA SER A 208 -4.24 -16.82 -21.59
C SER A 208 -3.72 -17.18 -23.01
N LYS A 209 -4.58 -17.10 -24.06
CA LYS A 209 -4.19 -17.34 -25.46
C LYS A 209 -3.54 -16.13 -26.12
N GLN A 210 -3.49 -14.98 -25.44
CA GLN A 210 -2.91 -13.74 -25.95
C GLN A 210 -1.38 -13.67 -25.84
N ASP A 211 -0.69 -14.73 -25.43
CA ASP A 211 0.78 -14.75 -25.24
C ASP A 211 1.24 -13.62 -24.29
N VAL A 212 0.63 -13.56 -23.12
CA VAL A 212 0.93 -12.55 -22.11
C VAL A 212 2.26 -12.86 -21.43
N LEU A 213 3.19 -11.91 -21.44
CA LEU A 213 4.48 -12.03 -20.77
C LEU A 213 4.32 -11.87 -19.25
N LEU A 214 4.48 -12.93 -18.49
CA LEU A 214 4.42 -12.90 -17.03
C LEU A 214 5.74 -12.44 -16.43
N ARG A 215 5.67 -11.55 -15.45
CA ARG A 215 6.84 -11.02 -14.72
C ARG A 215 6.76 -11.31 -13.22
N GLN A 216 7.92 -11.40 -12.59
CA GLN A 216 8.01 -11.63 -11.14
C GLN A 216 7.63 -10.36 -10.35
N GLY A 217 6.34 -10.02 -10.36
CA GLY A 217 5.76 -8.90 -9.62
C GLY A 217 5.67 -7.59 -10.40
N SER A 218 4.93 -6.64 -9.82
CA SER A 218 4.54 -5.38 -10.48
C SER A 218 5.70 -4.44 -10.84
N GLY A 219 6.87 -4.57 -10.17
CA GLY A 219 8.05 -3.77 -10.51
C GLY A 219 8.62 -4.14 -11.88
N ALA A 220 8.87 -5.44 -12.11
CA ALA A 220 9.38 -5.95 -13.38
C ALA A 220 8.35 -5.76 -14.52
N THR A 221 7.05 -5.85 -14.20
CA THR A 221 5.98 -5.54 -15.17
C THR A 221 6.02 -4.07 -15.59
N ALA A 222 6.17 -3.14 -14.64
CA ALA A 222 6.26 -1.71 -14.93
C ALA A 222 7.49 -1.37 -15.79
N GLU A 223 8.63 -2.03 -15.57
CA GLU A 223 9.83 -1.88 -16.37
C GLU A 223 9.60 -2.35 -17.82
N THR A 224 9.02 -3.55 -17.99
CA THR A 224 8.65 -4.11 -19.31
C THR A 224 7.73 -3.16 -20.07
N LEU A 225 6.74 -2.60 -19.40
CA LEU A 225 5.79 -1.64 -19.97
C LEU A 225 6.48 -0.33 -20.37
N THR A 226 7.32 0.23 -19.48
CA THR A 226 8.04 1.50 -19.70
C THR A 226 9.02 1.39 -20.86
N THR A 227 9.72 0.28 -20.99
CA THR A 227 10.67 0.04 -22.12
C THR A 227 9.97 -0.27 -23.43
N GLY A 228 8.66 -0.56 -23.41
CA GLY A 228 7.90 -0.92 -24.61
C GLY A 228 8.15 -2.35 -25.12
N GLU A 229 8.86 -3.20 -24.36
CA GLU A 229 9.03 -4.61 -24.71
C GLU A 229 7.66 -5.30 -24.90
N ARG A 230 6.71 -4.94 -24.03
CA ARG A 230 5.29 -5.27 -24.13
C ARG A 230 4.50 -4.01 -23.74
N PRO A 231 3.92 -3.29 -24.69
CA PRO A 231 3.41 -1.95 -24.46
C PRO A 231 2.04 -1.87 -23.77
N LEU A 232 1.40 -3.00 -23.48
CA LEU A 232 0.10 -3.06 -22.79
C LEU A 232 0.16 -3.95 -21.56
N ALA A 233 -0.44 -3.51 -20.47
CA ALA A 233 -0.64 -4.32 -19.27
C ALA A 233 -2.13 -4.38 -18.92
N PRO A 234 -2.79 -5.55 -19.01
CA PRO A 234 -4.17 -5.72 -18.60
C PRO A 234 -4.34 -5.60 -17.07
N MET A 235 -3.26 -5.76 -16.32
CA MET A 235 -3.26 -5.61 -14.87
C MET A 235 -1.99 -4.91 -14.38
N MET A 236 -2.18 -3.73 -13.75
CA MET A 236 -1.16 -2.99 -13.02
C MET A 236 -1.73 -2.42 -11.72
N LEU A 237 -0.84 -2.15 -10.77
CA LEU A 237 -1.17 -1.37 -9.59
C LEU A 237 -1.11 0.11 -9.93
N LEU A 238 -2.22 0.83 -9.77
CA LEU A 238 -2.38 2.24 -10.10
C LEU A 238 -1.22 3.11 -9.58
N TYR A 239 -0.85 2.95 -8.31
CA TYR A 239 0.23 3.72 -7.69
C TYR A 239 1.61 3.46 -8.35
N ARG A 240 1.82 2.28 -8.94
CA ARG A 240 3.05 1.96 -9.67
C ARG A 240 3.12 2.68 -11.01
N VAL A 241 1.98 2.78 -11.68
CA VAL A 241 1.88 3.52 -12.95
C VAL A 241 2.17 4.99 -12.69
N PHE A 242 1.52 5.62 -11.70
CA PHE A 242 1.78 7.02 -11.35
C PHE A 242 3.22 7.27 -10.92
N ALA A 243 3.81 6.38 -10.13
CA ALA A 243 5.22 6.49 -9.77
C ALA A 243 6.18 6.37 -10.97
N GLY A 244 5.76 5.73 -12.06
CA GLY A 244 6.47 5.71 -13.34
C GLY A 244 6.29 7.02 -14.09
N ILE A 245 5.06 7.51 -14.21
CA ILE A 245 4.73 8.79 -14.88
C ILE A 245 5.49 9.96 -14.26
N ASP A 246 5.53 10.04 -12.93
CA ASP A 246 6.27 11.09 -12.21
C ASP A 246 7.79 11.06 -12.45
N LYS A 247 8.31 9.92 -12.91
CA LYS A 247 9.71 9.76 -13.35
C LYS A 247 9.91 9.95 -14.85
N GLY A 248 8.86 10.36 -15.56
CA GLY A 248 8.90 10.61 -16.99
C GLY A 248 8.68 9.36 -17.86
N ALA A 249 8.17 8.26 -17.29
CA ALA A 249 7.79 7.11 -18.11
C ALA A 249 6.56 7.46 -18.96
N PRO A 250 6.51 7.05 -20.25
CA PRO A 250 5.40 7.32 -21.15
C PRO A 250 4.25 6.32 -20.88
N LEU A 251 3.70 6.37 -19.69
CA LEU A 251 2.64 5.46 -19.25
C LEU A 251 1.32 6.19 -19.11
N GLU A 252 0.25 5.52 -19.53
CA GLU A 252 -1.12 5.97 -19.32
C GLU A 252 -1.92 4.94 -18.54
N VAL A 253 -2.93 5.42 -17.82
CA VAL A 253 -3.83 4.60 -16.99
C VAL A 253 -5.17 4.48 -17.70
N VAL A 254 -5.70 3.25 -17.74
CA VAL A 254 -7.09 3.01 -18.14
C VAL A 254 -7.84 2.33 -17.00
N ILE A 255 -8.87 3.00 -16.53
CA ILE A 255 -9.88 2.43 -15.63
C ILE A 255 -11.19 2.43 -16.41
N PRO A 256 -11.68 1.27 -16.86
CA PRO A 256 -12.92 1.16 -17.60
C PRO A 256 -14.12 1.78 -16.84
N GLU A 257 -15.14 2.19 -17.55
CA GLU A 257 -16.38 2.69 -16.95
C GLU A 257 -17.06 1.63 -16.07
N ALA A 258 -16.91 0.36 -16.42
CA ALA A 258 -17.35 -0.78 -15.60
C ALA A 258 -16.69 -0.84 -14.22
N GLY A 259 -15.60 -0.07 -14.03
CA GLY A 259 -14.84 0.00 -12.77
C GLY A 259 -13.57 -0.84 -12.76
N ALA A 260 -13.01 -1.01 -11.57
CA ALA A 260 -11.79 -1.76 -11.34
C ALA A 260 -11.86 -2.65 -10.09
N PRO A 261 -11.19 -3.80 -10.08
CA PRO A 261 -10.95 -4.53 -8.85
C PRO A 261 -10.09 -3.70 -7.89
N ILE A 262 -10.49 -3.65 -6.63
CA ILE A 262 -9.76 -2.94 -5.59
C ILE A 262 -9.48 -3.91 -4.45
N SER A 263 -8.21 -4.11 -4.14
CA SER A 263 -7.79 -4.80 -2.93
C SER A 263 -7.46 -3.79 -1.84
N TYR A 264 -7.44 -4.23 -0.60
CA TYR A 264 -7.10 -3.34 0.52
C TYR A 264 -5.91 -3.87 1.28
N MET A 265 -5.12 -2.96 1.81
CA MET A 265 -4.22 -3.26 2.91
C MET A 265 -4.94 -2.87 4.19
N VAL A 266 -5.11 -3.83 5.08
CA VAL A 266 -5.87 -3.66 6.32
C VAL A 266 -4.96 -3.71 7.52
N ILE A 267 -5.29 -2.96 8.58
CA ILE A 267 -4.55 -2.91 9.84
C ILE A 267 -5.42 -3.46 10.97
N GLY A 268 -4.81 -4.22 11.89
CA GLY A 268 -5.47 -4.78 13.05
C GLY A 268 -4.54 -4.87 14.25
N LEU A 269 -5.15 -5.02 15.44
CA LEU A 269 -4.47 -5.15 16.73
C LEU A 269 -4.42 -6.62 17.14
N PRO A 270 -3.25 -7.28 17.22
CA PRO A 270 -3.18 -8.63 17.77
C PRO A 270 -3.74 -8.71 19.17
N LYS A 271 -4.49 -9.78 19.49
CA LYS A 271 -5.10 -9.97 20.82
C LYS A 271 -4.06 -9.97 21.94
N ASP A 272 -2.95 -10.68 21.71
CA ASP A 272 -1.87 -10.83 22.69
C ASP A 272 -0.69 -9.89 22.38
N ALA A 273 -1.02 -8.68 21.87
CA ALA A 273 -0.04 -7.65 21.58
C ALA A 273 0.76 -7.28 22.84
N PRO A 274 2.11 -7.25 22.79
CA PRO A 274 2.93 -6.92 23.96
C PRO A 274 2.76 -5.46 24.40
N ASN A 275 2.39 -4.56 23.51
CA ASN A 275 2.09 -3.17 23.80
C ASN A 275 0.81 -2.71 23.08
N PRO A 276 -0.38 -3.12 23.57
CA PRO A 276 -1.64 -2.84 22.88
C PRO A 276 -1.96 -1.33 22.82
N ASP A 277 -1.54 -0.54 23.78
CA ASP A 277 -1.82 0.89 23.79
C ASP A 277 -1.01 1.64 22.72
N ALA A 278 0.25 1.28 22.50
CA ALA A 278 1.03 1.79 21.37
C ALA A 278 0.43 1.29 20.02
N GLY A 279 -0.03 0.05 19.95
CA GLY A 279 -0.74 -0.50 18.79
C GLY A 279 -1.99 0.30 18.42
N LYS A 280 -2.84 0.63 19.40
CA LYS A 280 -4.04 1.47 19.22
C LYS A 280 -3.66 2.87 18.73
N GLN A 281 -2.66 3.50 19.34
CA GLN A 281 -2.17 4.81 18.91
C GLN A 281 -1.65 4.79 17.49
N PHE A 282 -0.97 3.71 17.09
CA PHE A 282 -0.51 3.57 15.71
C PHE A 282 -1.67 3.36 14.72
N ILE A 283 -2.70 2.60 15.08
CA ILE A 283 -3.92 2.46 14.25
C ILE A 283 -4.58 3.83 14.07
N ASP A 284 -4.74 4.61 15.14
CA ASP A 284 -5.31 5.96 15.07
C ASP A 284 -4.48 6.89 14.20
N PHE A 285 -3.15 6.82 14.32
CA PHE A 285 -2.22 7.55 13.46
C PHE A 285 -2.37 7.12 11.99
N ALA A 286 -2.32 5.82 11.70
CA ALA A 286 -2.37 5.29 10.35
C ALA A 286 -3.66 5.66 9.61
N LEU A 287 -4.77 5.78 10.36
CA LEU A 287 -6.07 6.17 9.84
C LEU A 287 -6.32 7.68 9.88
N SER A 288 -5.42 8.49 10.43
CA SER A 288 -5.59 9.93 10.54
C SER A 288 -5.47 10.64 9.19
N GLU A 289 -6.11 11.81 9.09
CA GLU A 289 -6.05 12.64 7.87
C GLU A 289 -4.61 13.01 7.47
N PRO A 290 -3.72 13.45 8.38
CA PRO A 290 -2.34 13.77 8.02
C PRO A 290 -1.55 12.55 7.47
N ALA A 291 -1.72 11.36 8.08
CA ALA A 291 -1.03 10.15 7.63
C ALA A 291 -1.56 9.69 6.26
N GLN A 292 -2.86 9.80 6.02
CA GLN A 292 -3.49 9.43 4.75
C GLN A 292 -3.14 10.43 3.63
N THR A 293 -3.12 11.72 3.92
CA THR A 293 -2.68 12.77 2.97
C THR A 293 -1.23 12.56 2.58
N PHE A 294 -0.35 12.33 3.56
CA PHE A 294 1.06 12.00 3.30
C PHE A 294 1.20 10.75 2.43
N TRP A 295 0.43 9.70 2.75
CA TRP A 295 0.48 8.46 1.98
C TRP A 295 0.04 8.65 0.54
N GLN A 296 -1.02 9.40 0.34
CA GLN A 296 -1.54 9.70 -0.98
C GLN A 296 -0.54 10.53 -1.81
N SER A 297 0.04 11.58 -1.24
CA SER A 297 0.98 12.46 -1.93
C SER A 297 2.31 11.78 -2.25
N GLU A 298 2.90 11.06 -1.29
CA GLU A 298 4.24 10.47 -1.45
C GLU A 298 4.26 9.12 -2.17
N PHE A 299 3.17 8.38 -2.10
CA PHE A 299 3.11 7.01 -2.63
C PHE A 299 2.02 6.80 -3.68
N HIS A 300 1.34 7.87 -4.12
CA HIS A 300 0.31 7.84 -5.17
C HIS A 300 -0.82 6.83 -4.90
N THR A 301 -1.06 6.50 -3.64
CA THR A 301 -2.08 5.54 -3.26
C THR A 301 -3.32 6.30 -2.82
N PRO A 302 -4.45 6.18 -3.51
CA PRO A 302 -5.67 6.89 -3.14
C PRO A 302 -6.08 6.56 -1.71
N SER A 303 -6.41 7.59 -0.93
CA SER A 303 -6.98 7.39 0.40
C SER A 303 -8.41 6.88 0.31
N LEU A 304 -8.76 5.99 1.24
CA LEU A 304 -10.16 5.59 1.46
C LEU A 304 -10.89 6.55 2.39
N ARG A 305 -10.16 7.45 3.03
CA ARG A 305 -10.72 8.45 3.94
C ARG A 305 -11.47 9.51 3.13
N GLU A 306 -12.75 9.71 3.43
CA GLU A 306 -13.66 10.55 2.63
C GLU A 306 -13.37 12.05 2.74
N ASP A 307 -12.69 12.48 3.81
CA ASP A 307 -12.31 13.88 4.07
C ASP A 307 -10.87 14.22 3.65
N VAL A 308 -10.16 13.30 2.99
CA VAL A 308 -8.86 13.58 2.36
C VAL A 308 -9.10 14.01 0.93
N GLU A 309 -8.66 15.23 0.60
CA GLU A 309 -8.77 15.77 -0.76
C GLU A 309 -8.05 14.85 -1.75
N PRO A 310 -8.71 14.38 -2.81
CA PRO A 310 -8.07 13.53 -3.81
C PRO A 310 -6.90 14.24 -4.47
N LEU A 311 -5.82 13.53 -4.75
CA LEU A 311 -4.76 14.02 -5.65
C LEU A 311 -5.40 14.47 -6.97
N GLY A 312 -5.02 15.66 -7.46
CA GLY A 312 -5.61 16.32 -8.62
C GLY A 312 -5.83 15.38 -9.82
N ARG A 313 -6.81 15.69 -10.65
CA ARG A 313 -7.27 14.86 -11.78
C ARG A 313 -6.28 14.73 -12.94
N ASP A 314 -5.10 15.33 -12.80
CA ASP A 314 -4.04 15.24 -13.79
C ASP A 314 -3.61 13.78 -14.01
N HIS A 315 -3.42 13.40 -15.26
CA HIS A 315 -3.03 12.05 -15.67
C HIS A 315 -4.03 10.93 -15.27
N GLY A 316 -5.36 11.20 -15.28
CA GLY A 316 -6.38 10.19 -15.00
C GLY A 316 -6.51 9.82 -13.52
N ARG A 317 -5.94 10.61 -12.62
CA ARG A 317 -6.12 10.46 -11.16
C ARG A 317 -7.55 10.79 -10.77
N ARG A 318 -8.38 9.75 -10.62
CA ARG A 318 -9.76 9.90 -10.15
C ARG A 318 -9.82 9.67 -8.64
N PRO A 319 -10.70 10.40 -7.92
CA PRO A 319 -11.07 10.01 -6.56
C PRO A 319 -11.52 8.56 -6.50
N LEU A 320 -11.18 7.87 -5.43
CA LEU A 320 -11.58 6.47 -5.28
C LEU A 320 -13.10 6.30 -5.27
N SER A 321 -13.84 7.31 -4.78
CA SER A 321 -15.29 7.36 -4.79
C SER A 321 -15.93 7.41 -6.20
N GLU A 322 -15.16 7.80 -7.21
CA GLU A 322 -15.61 7.83 -8.62
C GLU A 322 -15.27 6.52 -9.36
N ILE A 323 -14.59 5.57 -8.71
CA ILE A 323 -14.24 4.28 -9.30
C ILE A 323 -15.23 3.22 -8.83
N THR A 324 -16.01 2.67 -9.76
CA THR A 324 -16.86 1.51 -9.47
C THR A 324 -15.99 0.34 -9.02
N ARG A 325 -16.30 -0.23 -7.86
CA ARG A 325 -15.54 -1.33 -7.27
C ARG A 325 -16.04 -2.67 -7.79
N ILE A 326 -15.19 -3.42 -8.48
CA ILE A 326 -15.50 -4.77 -8.97
C ILE A 326 -15.08 -5.78 -7.91
N ASN A 327 -16.04 -6.54 -7.34
CA ASN A 327 -15.79 -7.64 -6.41
C ASN A 327 -14.77 -7.26 -5.30
N SER A 328 -15.07 -6.20 -4.57
CA SER A 328 -14.17 -5.59 -3.58
C SER A 328 -14.82 -5.38 -2.20
N SER A 329 -15.96 -6.02 -1.94
CA SER A 329 -16.60 -6.02 -0.63
C SER A 329 -15.84 -6.93 0.36
N PRO A 330 -16.05 -6.79 1.68
CA PRO A 330 -15.53 -7.75 2.67
C PRO A 330 -15.92 -9.20 2.37
N GLU A 331 -17.14 -9.42 1.88
CA GLU A 331 -17.61 -10.75 1.46
C GLU A 331 -16.80 -11.29 0.28
N ASP A 332 -16.52 -10.45 -0.74
CA ASP A 332 -15.67 -10.82 -1.88
C ASP A 332 -14.25 -11.18 -1.43
N MET A 333 -13.69 -10.44 -0.47
CA MET A 333 -12.36 -10.70 0.06
C MET A 333 -12.30 -12.01 0.84
N ARG A 334 -13.35 -12.33 1.60
CA ARG A 334 -13.47 -13.61 2.30
C ARG A 334 -13.62 -14.77 1.30
N ALA A 335 -14.46 -14.61 0.29
CA ALA A 335 -14.62 -15.61 -0.78
C ALA A 335 -13.29 -15.82 -1.52
N PHE A 336 -12.60 -14.75 -1.88
CA PHE A 336 -11.28 -14.84 -2.49
C PHE A 336 -10.26 -15.58 -1.61
N HIS A 337 -10.24 -15.33 -0.30
CA HIS A 337 -9.35 -16.03 0.62
C HIS A 337 -9.62 -17.55 0.62
N ASN A 338 -10.89 -17.92 0.70
CA ASN A 338 -11.30 -19.35 0.71
C ASN A 338 -10.99 -20.07 -0.61
N GLU A 339 -11.01 -19.34 -1.73
CA GLU A 339 -10.77 -19.86 -3.08
C GLU A 339 -9.32 -19.71 -3.55
N GLN A 340 -8.45 -19.07 -2.76
CA GLN A 340 -7.12 -18.64 -3.18
C GLN A 340 -6.28 -19.76 -3.81
N GLN A 341 -6.27 -20.95 -3.21
CA GLN A 341 -5.52 -22.09 -3.73
C GLN A 341 -6.10 -22.58 -5.07
N MET A 342 -7.41 -22.70 -5.16
CA MET A 342 -8.09 -23.11 -6.39
C MET A 342 -7.81 -22.10 -7.54
N LEU A 343 -7.86 -20.80 -7.24
CA LEU A 343 -7.56 -19.75 -8.21
C LEU A 343 -6.10 -19.80 -8.68
N LEU A 344 -5.17 -20.11 -7.78
CA LEU A 344 -3.75 -20.25 -8.12
C LEU A 344 -3.49 -21.50 -9.00
N ASP A 345 -4.15 -22.59 -8.70
CA ASP A 345 -4.04 -23.82 -9.50
C ASP A 345 -4.63 -23.63 -10.92
N GLU A 346 -5.76 -22.92 -11.01
CA GLU A 346 -6.37 -22.56 -12.30
C GLU A 346 -5.47 -21.59 -13.09
N TRP A 347 -4.90 -20.58 -12.41
CA TRP A 347 -3.91 -19.68 -13.03
C TRP A 347 -2.74 -20.46 -13.63
N ASN A 348 -2.13 -21.35 -12.84
CA ASN A 348 -0.99 -22.14 -13.31
C ASN A 348 -1.36 -23.03 -14.53
N THR A 349 -2.59 -23.54 -14.57
CA THR A 349 -3.07 -24.35 -15.70
C THR A 349 -3.24 -23.52 -16.98
N LEU A 350 -3.70 -22.26 -16.86
CA LEU A 350 -4.00 -21.42 -18.01
C LEU A 350 -2.79 -20.65 -18.53
N PHE A 351 -1.89 -20.19 -17.65
CA PHE A 351 -0.82 -19.26 -18.00
C PHE A 351 0.59 -19.88 -17.96
N LYS A 352 0.72 -21.14 -17.59
CA LYS A 352 2.00 -21.88 -17.57
C LYS A 352 1.91 -23.19 -18.30
#